data_c1618dd8ac81f7f9b26c26af9cbef22f
#
_entry.id   c1618dd8ac81f7f9b26c26af9cbef22f
#
_cell.length_a   1.000
_cell.length_b   1.000
_cell.length_c   1.000
_cell.angle_alpha   90.00
_cell.angle_beta   90.00
_cell.angle_gamma   90.00
#
_symmetry.space_group_name_H-M   'P 1'
#
loop_
_entity.id
_entity.type
_entity.pdbx_description
1 polymer ?
#
loop_
_entity_poly.entity_id
_entity_poly.type
_entity_poly.pdbx_seq_one_letter_code
_entity_poly.pdbx_strand_id
1 'polypeptide(L)'
;MQKKDKNSCENQTNRIKTIRYIRYSFEKTLRERQEYTFFGDISVYVKDPMPENIDLAAVLGEVENTVPLQLAKEIDMIYVGRFEELAERELQALYKDGALYLTNLQHSEEQMIENIIHELAHAIEEAYGTDIYMDGAIEKEFLGKRKRLFDILKAEGYELPLEPFMNSEYSSEFDNFLYKEIGYPSLTALTMGLFLSPYAATSLREYFANGFEGYYTDDPRYLQKVSPQLFIKIDNIARI
;
A
#
# COMPACT_ATOMS: atom_id res chain seq x y z
N MET A 1 -52.22 30.72 32.76
CA MET A 1 -50.79 31.16 32.75
C MET A 1 -49.81 30.02 33.10
N GLN A 2 -50.08 28.75 32.78
CA GLN A 2 -49.24 27.58 33.21
C GLN A 2 -48.65 26.74 32.07
N LYS A 3 -48.81 27.13 30.78
CA LYS A 3 -48.25 26.38 29.66
C LYS A 3 -46.87 26.85 29.15
N LYS A 4 -46.39 28.05 29.55
CA LYS A 4 -45.09 28.59 29.12
C LYS A 4 -43.90 28.02 29.88
N ASP A 5 -44.04 27.59 31.12
CA ASP A 5 -42.91 27.12 31.94
C ASP A 5 -42.48 25.67 31.66
N LYS A 6 -43.40 24.80 31.22
CA LYS A 6 -43.04 23.41 30.88
C LYS A 6 -42.13 23.28 29.64
N ASN A 7 -42.41 24.05 28.59
CA ASN A 7 -41.61 24.06 27.39
C ASN A 7 -40.17 24.61 27.59
N SER A 8 -40.01 25.55 28.51
CA SER A 8 -38.72 26.13 28.88
C SER A 8 -37.84 25.10 29.63
N CYS A 9 -38.44 24.33 30.54
CA CYS A 9 -37.74 23.30 31.32
C CYS A 9 -37.36 22.09 30.47
N GLU A 10 -38.22 21.64 29.56
CA GLU A 10 -37.92 20.56 28.61
C GLU A 10 -36.80 20.94 27.62
N ASN A 11 -36.79 22.15 27.11
CA ASN A 11 -35.74 22.66 26.24
C ASN A 11 -34.40 22.77 26.97
N GLN A 12 -34.34 23.18 28.22
CA GLN A 12 -33.13 23.20 29.05
C GLN A 12 -32.62 21.78 29.32
N THR A 13 -33.50 20.83 29.62
CA THR A 13 -33.13 19.44 29.90
C THR A 13 -32.56 18.75 28.64
N ASN A 14 -33.16 18.99 27.47
CA ASN A 14 -32.66 18.47 26.20
C ASN A 14 -31.31 19.08 25.82
N ARG A 15 -31.11 20.37 26.04
CA ARG A 15 -29.84 21.06 25.80
C ARG A 15 -28.71 20.50 26.69
N ILE A 16 -29.00 20.23 27.97
CA ILE A 16 -28.03 19.61 28.90
C ILE A 16 -27.66 18.18 28.47
N LYS A 17 -28.67 17.39 28.06
CA LYS A 17 -28.42 16.04 27.53
C LYS A 17 -27.55 16.05 26.27
N THR A 18 -27.82 16.95 25.34
CA THR A 18 -27.04 17.13 24.11
C THR A 18 -25.61 17.55 24.41
N ILE A 19 -25.40 18.49 25.32
CA ILE A 19 -24.02 18.93 25.71
C ILE A 19 -23.28 17.79 26.41
N ARG A 20 -23.94 17.01 27.28
CA ARG A 20 -23.33 15.83 27.91
C ARG A 20 -22.95 14.76 26.88
N TYR A 21 -23.82 14.51 25.91
CA TYR A 21 -23.52 13.55 24.84
C TYR A 21 -22.34 13.99 23.97
N ILE A 22 -22.30 15.27 23.56
CA ILE A 22 -21.19 15.85 22.78
C ILE A 22 -19.89 15.76 23.58
N ARG A 23 -19.93 16.13 24.88
CA ARG A 23 -18.76 16.06 25.75
C ARG A 23 -18.26 14.62 25.95
N TYR A 24 -19.17 13.69 26.20
CA TYR A 24 -18.85 12.27 26.32
C TYR A 24 -18.26 11.70 25.02
N SER A 25 -18.87 12.02 23.88
CA SER A 25 -18.39 11.63 22.56
C SER A 25 -16.99 12.20 22.28
N PHE A 26 -16.77 13.48 22.62
CA PHE A 26 -15.47 14.13 22.47
C PHE A 26 -14.41 13.52 23.40
N GLU A 27 -14.73 13.31 24.68
CA GLU A 27 -13.83 12.67 25.65
C GLU A 27 -13.54 11.20 25.28
N LYS A 28 -14.53 10.48 24.72
CA LYS A 28 -14.34 9.14 24.18
C LYS A 28 -13.39 9.16 22.97
N THR A 29 -13.62 10.06 22.02
CA THR A 29 -12.74 10.24 20.85
C THR A 29 -11.30 10.61 21.25
N LEU A 30 -11.12 11.46 22.27
CA LEU A 30 -9.80 11.81 22.79
C LEU A 30 -9.10 10.63 23.50
N ARG A 31 -9.84 9.77 24.20
CA ARG A 31 -9.29 8.56 24.85
C ARG A 31 -8.99 7.46 23.86
N GLU A 32 -9.71 7.39 22.75
CA GLU A 32 -9.53 6.42 21.68
C GLU A 32 -8.49 6.86 20.64
N ARG A 33 -8.01 8.12 20.70
CA ARG A 33 -6.85 8.58 19.94
C ARG A 33 -5.59 8.01 20.57
N GLN A 34 -5.23 6.81 20.16
CA GLN A 34 -3.86 6.34 20.36
C GLN A 34 -2.97 7.14 19.42
N GLU A 35 -2.05 7.90 19.98
CA GLU A 35 -0.99 8.55 19.21
C GLU A 35 0.09 7.50 18.98
N TYR A 36 0.23 7.07 17.73
CA TYR A 36 1.32 6.22 17.31
C TYR A 36 2.36 7.09 16.60
N THR A 37 3.61 6.70 16.74
CA THR A 37 4.71 7.22 15.94
C THR A 37 5.35 6.08 15.18
N PHE A 38 5.89 6.37 14.01
CA PHE A 38 6.62 5.45 13.17
C PHE A 38 8.04 5.98 13.03
N PHE A 39 9.04 5.16 13.31
CA PHE A 39 10.43 5.55 13.48
C PHE A 39 10.67 6.73 14.43
N GLY A 40 9.77 6.91 15.39
CA GLY A 40 9.86 7.93 16.45
C GLY A 40 9.40 9.34 16.05
N ASP A 41 9.50 9.74 14.78
CA ASP A 41 9.23 11.10 14.32
C ASP A 41 8.02 11.21 13.40
N ILE A 42 7.67 10.15 12.65
CA ILE A 42 6.55 10.16 11.70
C ILE A 42 5.25 9.93 12.46
N SER A 43 4.34 10.90 12.39
CA SER A 43 3.04 10.81 13.08
C SER A 43 2.10 9.82 12.36
N VAL A 44 1.44 8.96 13.15
CA VAL A 44 0.42 8.04 12.66
C VAL A 44 -0.95 8.46 13.16
N TYR A 45 -1.82 8.89 12.27
CA TYR A 45 -3.16 9.33 12.59
C TYR A 45 -4.18 8.23 12.32
N VAL A 46 -4.78 7.71 13.40
CA VAL A 46 -5.85 6.71 13.31
C VAL A 46 -7.22 7.42 13.28
N LYS A 47 -7.85 7.43 12.11
CA LYS A 47 -9.17 8.02 11.87
C LYS A 47 -10.30 7.09 12.34
N ASP A 48 -10.20 5.82 11.98
CA ASP A 48 -11.16 4.79 12.33
C ASP A 48 -10.46 3.67 13.12
N PRO A 49 -11.11 3.06 14.15
CA PRO A 49 -10.47 2.09 15.01
C PRO A 49 -10.04 0.84 14.23
N MET A 50 -8.92 0.26 14.66
CA MET A 50 -8.46 -1.03 14.15
C MET A 50 -9.37 -2.17 14.64
N PRO A 51 -9.52 -3.25 13.86
CA PRO A 51 -10.18 -4.46 14.33
C PRO A 51 -9.36 -5.12 15.45
N GLU A 52 -10.04 -5.89 16.33
CA GLU A 52 -9.41 -6.48 17.52
C GLU A 52 -8.27 -7.46 17.22
N ASN A 53 -8.21 -8.00 16.02
CA ASN A 53 -7.18 -8.95 15.57
C ASN A 53 -5.94 -8.28 14.96
N ILE A 54 -5.85 -6.96 14.95
CA ILE A 54 -4.70 -6.20 14.39
C ILE A 54 -4.13 -5.29 15.49
N ASP A 55 -2.92 -5.56 15.91
CA ASP A 55 -2.14 -4.66 16.77
C ASP A 55 -1.28 -3.72 15.90
N LEU A 56 -1.78 -2.50 15.70
CA LEU A 56 -1.08 -1.50 14.88
C LEU A 56 0.32 -1.17 15.43
N ALA A 57 0.52 -1.18 16.75
CA ALA A 57 1.83 -0.92 17.33
C ALA A 57 2.82 -2.05 17.00
N ALA A 58 2.36 -3.30 17.04
CA ALA A 58 3.16 -4.45 16.64
C ALA A 58 3.52 -4.41 15.15
N VAL A 59 2.55 -4.07 14.28
CA VAL A 59 2.76 -3.91 12.84
C VAL A 59 3.83 -2.85 12.55
N LEU A 60 3.68 -1.63 13.11
CA LEU A 60 4.64 -0.54 12.90
C LEU A 60 6.03 -0.93 13.42
N GLY A 61 6.11 -1.54 14.62
CA GLY A 61 7.37 -2.01 15.19
C GLY A 61 8.06 -3.07 14.35
N GLU A 62 7.31 -3.96 13.70
CA GLU A 62 7.89 -4.98 12.81
C GLU A 62 8.46 -4.34 11.54
N VAL A 63 7.77 -3.36 10.94
CA VAL A 63 8.30 -2.61 9.79
C VAL A 63 9.57 -1.83 10.19
N GLU A 64 9.59 -1.20 11.38
CA GLU A 64 10.77 -0.50 11.91
C GLU A 64 11.97 -1.43 12.12
N ASN A 65 11.73 -2.68 12.49
CA ASN A 65 12.77 -3.69 12.64
C ASN A 65 13.29 -4.24 11.32
N THR A 66 12.45 -4.18 10.27
CA THR A 66 12.70 -4.81 8.98
C THR A 66 13.34 -3.85 7.98
N VAL A 67 12.84 -2.60 7.91
CA VAL A 67 13.29 -1.59 6.94
C VAL A 67 14.20 -0.57 7.63
N PRO A 68 15.32 -0.16 7.01
CA PRO A 68 16.18 0.90 7.57
C PRO A 68 15.45 2.24 7.70
N LEU A 69 15.64 2.95 8.83
CA LEU A 69 15.08 4.28 9.10
C LEU A 69 15.29 5.27 7.94
N GLN A 70 16.45 5.22 7.28
CA GLN A 70 16.80 6.14 6.21
C GLN A 70 15.80 6.09 5.05
N LEU A 71 15.22 4.91 4.80
CA LEU A 71 14.25 4.70 3.72
C LEU A 71 12.84 5.16 4.10
N ALA A 72 12.53 5.27 5.38
CA ALA A 72 11.25 5.78 5.85
C ALA A 72 11.16 7.31 5.89
N LYS A 73 12.29 8.03 5.76
CA LYS A 73 12.35 9.51 5.82
C LYS A 73 11.58 10.24 4.73
N GLU A 74 11.22 9.52 3.69
CA GLU A 74 10.41 10.05 2.57
C GLU A 74 8.91 10.06 2.91
N ILE A 75 8.54 9.60 4.11
CA ILE A 75 7.17 9.61 4.61
C ILE A 75 7.00 10.72 5.64
N ASP A 76 6.08 11.64 5.38
CA ASP A 76 5.74 12.73 6.30
C ASP A 76 4.72 12.28 7.36
N MET A 77 3.77 11.41 6.99
CA MET A 77 2.67 10.99 7.85
C MET A 77 2.03 9.68 7.38
N ILE A 78 1.46 8.94 8.32
CA ILE A 78 0.63 7.75 8.04
C ILE A 78 -0.80 8.02 8.51
N TYR A 79 -1.77 7.74 7.65
CA TYR A 79 -3.20 7.80 7.94
C TYR A 79 -3.79 6.40 7.92
N VAL A 80 -4.48 6.01 8.99
CA VAL A 80 -5.17 4.71 9.09
C VAL A 80 -6.66 4.92 9.26
N GLY A 81 -7.48 4.30 8.42
CA GLY A 81 -8.93 4.44 8.49
C GLY A 81 -9.65 4.10 7.18
N ARG A 82 -10.90 4.51 7.09
CA ARG A 82 -11.71 4.34 5.88
C ARG A 82 -11.60 5.58 5.01
N PHE A 83 -11.01 5.41 3.84
CA PHE A 83 -10.85 6.43 2.82
C PHE A 83 -11.63 6.02 1.57
N GLU A 84 -12.38 6.97 1.01
CA GLU A 84 -13.21 6.74 -0.17
C GLU A 84 -12.37 6.30 -1.37
N GLU A 85 -11.22 6.93 -1.58
CA GLU A 85 -10.28 6.59 -2.66
C GLU A 85 -9.78 5.14 -2.58
N LEU A 86 -9.47 4.63 -1.37
CA LEU A 86 -9.08 3.23 -1.17
C LEU A 86 -10.25 2.28 -1.44
N ALA A 87 -11.45 2.64 -0.95
CA ALA A 87 -12.64 1.80 -1.12
C ALA A 87 -13.09 1.70 -2.58
N GLU A 88 -13.09 2.81 -3.32
CA GLU A 88 -13.47 2.84 -4.74
C GLU A 88 -12.52 2.05 -5.63
N ARG A 89 -11.23 2.02 -5.28
CA ARG A 89 -10.18 1.31 -6.02
C ARG A 89 -9.88 -0.08 -5.44
N GLU A 90 -10.58 -0.51 -4.40
CA GLU A 90 -10.36 -1.78 -3.69
C GLU A 90 -8.90 -1.95 -3.19
N LEU A 91 -8.25 -0.83 -2.81
CA LEU A 91 -6.88 -0.81 -2.31
C LEU A 91 -6.82 -0.99 -0.79
N GLN A 92 -5.77 -1.65 -0.31
CA GLN A 92 -5.49 -1.81 1.12
C GLN A 92 -4.57 -0.71 1.66
N ALA A 93 -3.76 -0.13 0.78
CA ALA A 93 -2.84 0.96 1.06
C ALA A 93 -2.66 1.85 -0.17
N LEU A 94 -2.11 3.06 0.03
CA LEU A 94 -1.77 4.00 -1.03
C LEU A 94 -0.74 5.01 -0.51
N TYR A 95 0.37 5.16 -1.21
CA TYR A 95 1.27 6.31 -1.05
C TYR A 95 0.82 7.46 -1.95
N LYS A 96 0.70 8.65 -1.37
CA LYS A 96 0.33 9.86 -2.11
C LYS A 96 0.83 11.11 -1.41
N ASP A 97 1.54 11.97 -2.15
CA ASP A 97 1.97 13.30 -1.68
C ASP A 97 2.71 13.26 -0.32
N GLY A 98 3.67 12.35 -0.15
CA GLY A 98 4.44 12.19 1.08
C GLY A 98 3.73 11.45 2.21
N ALA A 99 2.50 10.98 2.01
CA ALA A 99 1.74 10.29 3.04
C ALA A 99 1.35 8.86 2.65
N LEU A 100 1.35 7.95 3.64
CA LEU A 100 0.76 6.63 3.51
C LEU A 100 -0.69 6.64 4.01
N TYR A 101 -1.59 6.12 3.20
CA TYR A 101 -2.98 5.87 3.54
C TYR A 101 -3.21 4.37 3.64
N LEU A 102 -3.63 3.89 4.80
CA LEU A 102 -3.88 2.48 5.08
C LEU A 102 -5.35 2.28 5.45
N THR A 103 -6.01 1.31 4.83
CA THR A 103 -7.34 0.94 5.33
C THR A 103 -7.23 0.29 6.71
N ASN A 104 -8.19 0.56 7.60
CA ASN A 104 -8.30 -0.18 8.85
C ASN A 104 -8.93 -1.57 8.68
N LEU A 105 -9.38 -1.94 7.46
CA LEU A 105 -9.98 -3.23 7.15
C LEU A 105 -8.92 -4.20 6.57
N GLN A 106 -7.81 -4.36 7.26
CA GLN A 106 -6.76 -5.33 6.90
C GLN A 106 -7.19 -6.75 7.25
N HIS A 107 -6.71 -7.73 6.49
CA HIS A 107 -7.02 -9.14 6.74
C HIS A 107 -6.14 -9.76 7.81
N SER A 108 -4.86 -9.36 7.87
CA SER A 108 -3.90 -9.80 8.89
C SER A 108 -2.83 -8.73 9.13
N GLU A 109 -2.06 -8.90 10.21
CA GLU A 109 -0.90 -8.05 10.51
C GLU A 109 0.20 -8.20 9.46
N GLU A 110 0.47 -9.43 9.01
CA GLU A 110 1.45 -9.74 7.98
C GLU A 110 1.14 -8.99 6.68
N GLN A 111 -0.13 -9.04 6.25
CA GLN A 111 -0.54 -8.32 5.03
C GLN A 111 -0.44 -6.81 5.19
N MET A 112 -0.72 -6.28 6.40
CA MET A 112 -0.56 -4.85 6.66
C MET A 112 0.92 -4.43 6.62
N ILE A 113 1.83 -5.27 7.11
CA ILE A 113 3.28 -5.06 7.02
C ILE A 113 3.72 -5.03 5.55
N GLU A 114 3.31 -6.03 4.76
CA GLU A 114 3.59 -6.11 3.32
C GLU A 114 3.09 -4.85 2.60
N ASN A 115 1.85 -4.43 2.85
CA ASN A 115 1.27 -3.22 2.27
C ASN A 115 2.04 -1.95 2.63
N ILE A 116 2.49 -1.79 3.89
CA ILE A 116 3.29 -0.64 4.30
C ILE A 116 4.64 -0.64 3.58
N ILE A 117 5.32 -1.78 3.48
CA ILE A 117 6.62 -1.90 2.81
C ILE A 117 6.47 -1.65 1.30
N HIS A 118 5.38 -2.12 0.71
CA HIS A 118 5.05 -1.84 -0.70
C HIS A 118 4.88 -0.34 -0.97
N GLU A 119 4.11 0.35 -0.13
CA GLU A 119 3.89 1.80 -0.29
C GLU A 119 5.12 2.64 0.05
N LEU A 120 5.99 2.16 0.96
CA LEU A 120 7.31 2.75 1.18
C LEU A 120 8.17 2.71 -0.09
N ALA A 121 8.07 1.64 -0.88
CA ALA A 121 8.79 1.57 -2.16
C ALA A 121 8.38 2.69 -3.11
N HIS A 122 7.11 3.07 -3.15
CA HIS A 122 6.65 4.19 -3.98
C HIS A 122 7.19 5.53 -3.50
N ALA A 123 7.33 5.74 -2.19
CA ALA A 123 7.98 6.93 -1.64
C ALA A 123 9.47 6.98 -2.01
N ILE A 124 10.16 5.85 -1.88
CA ILE A 124 11.57 5.70 -2.25
C ILE A 124 11.77 5.93 -3.75
N GLU A 125 10.88 5.41 -4.57
CA GLU A 125 10.90 5.61 -6.02
C GLU A 125 10.76 7.09 -6.40
N GLU A 126 9.92 7.85 -5.71
CA GLU A 126 9.76 9.27 -5.92
C GLU A 126 11.06 10.04 -5.59
N ALA A 127 11.72 9.68 -4.49
CA ALA A 127 12.95 10.34 -4.04
C ALA A 127 14.21 9.91 -4.83
N TYR A 128 14.33 8.62 -5.15
CA TYR A 128 15.53 7.99 -5.73
C TYR A 128 15.33 7.51 -7.17
N GLY A 129 14.27 7.92 -7.85
CA GLY A 129 13.92 7.44 -9.19
C GLY A 129 15.05 7.57 -10.21
N THR A 130 15.87 8.64 -10.11
CA THR A 130 17.06 8.79 -10.96
C THR A 130 18.07 7.67 -10.75
N ASP A 131 18.37 7.31 -9.50
CA ASP A 131 19.34 6.25 -9.18
C ASP A 131 18.79 4.87 -9.53
N ILE A 132 17.49 4.71 -9.45
CA ILE A 132 16.79 3.47 -9.78
C ILE A 132 16.79 3.24 -11.30
N TYR A 133 16.41 4.24 -12.11
CA TYR A 133 16.01 4.05 -13.50
C TYR A 133 16.97 4.61 -14.55
N MET A 134 17.89 5.54 -14.20
CA MET A 134 18.69 6.28 -15.17
C MET A 134 19.53 5.40 -16.14
N ASP A 135 20.00 4.24 -15.69
CA ASP A 135 20.78 3.33 -16.53
C ASP A 135 19.94 2.38 -17.41
N GLY A 136 18.60 2.42 -17.25
CA GLY A 136 17.65 1.59 -17.99
C GLY A 136 17.73 0.08 -17.71
N ALA A 137 18.53 -0.35 -16.72
CA ALA A 137 18.76 -1.77 -16.45
C ALA A 137 17.49 -2.49 -15.98
N ILE A 138 16.76 -1.89 -15.03
CA ILE A 138 15.50 -2.46 -14.51
C ILE A 138 14.44 -2.45 -15.62
N GLU A 139 14.28 -1.35 -16.35
CA GLU A 139 13.30 -1.26 -17.42
C GLU A 139 13.54 -2.31 -18.50
N LYS A 140 14.77 -2.50 -18.91
CA LYS A 140 15.16 -3.55 -19.87
C LYS A 140 14.84 -4.95 -19.34
N GLU A 141 15.09 -5.23 -18.06
CA GLU A 141 14.76 -6.50 -17.41
C GLU A 141 13.24 -6.69 -17.38
N PHE A 142 12.48 -5.69 -16.96
CA PHE A 142 11.03 -5.69 -16.90
C PHE A 142 10.39 -5.93 -18.27
N LEU A 143 10.75 -5.14 -19.28
CA LEU A 143 10.23 -5.29 -20.64
C LEU A 143 10.59 -6.64 -21.25
N GLY A 144 11.78 -7.16 -20.95
CA GLY A 144 12.16 -8.52 -21.34
C GLY A 144 11.24 -9.60 -20.74
N LYS A 145 10.85 -9.44 -19.49
CA LYS A 145 9.88 -10.33 -18.82
C LYS A 145 8.45 -10.15 -19.36
N ARG A 146 8.02 -8.92 -19.61
CA ARG A 146 6.74 -8.62 -20.25
C ARG A 146 6.64 -9.25 -21.65
N LYS A 147 7.74 -9.22 -22.41
CA LYS A 147 7.80 -9.91 -23.71
C LYS A 147 7.65 -11.42 -23.55
N ARG A 148 8.30 -12.01 -22.55
CA ARG A 148 8.14 -13.46 -22.26
C ARG A 148 6.72 -13.80 -21.83
N LEU A 149 6.08 -12.96 -20.99
CA LEU A 149 4.68 -13.12 -20.64
C LEU A 149 3.77 -13.11 -21.87
N PHE A 150 4.00 -12.16 -22.79
CA PHE A 150 3.28 -12.13 -24.07
C PHE A 150 3.45 -13.44 -24.86
N ASP A 151 4.67 -13.96 -24.96
CA ASP A 151 4.94 -15.20 -25.71
C ASP A 151 4.27 -16.41 -25.04
N ILE A 152 4.21 -16.46 -23.71
CA ILE A 152 3.49 -17.49 -22.95
C ILE A 152 2.00 -17.42 -23.24
N LEU A 153 1.37 -16.24 -23.09
CA LEU A 153 -0.06 -16.06 -23.32
C LEU A 153 -0.46 -16.37 -24.77
N LYS A 154 0.39 -16.00 -25.71
CA LYS A 154 0.19 -16.36 -27.12
C LYS A 154 0.23 -17.86 -27.36
N ALA A 155 1.13 -18.57 -26.68
CA ALA A 155 1.21 -20.04 -26.75
C ALA A 155 -0.02 -20.73 -26.13
N GLU A 156 -0.64 -20.10 -25.10
CA GLU A 156 -1.90 -20.53 -24.48
C GLU A 156 -3.13 -20.18 -25.32
N GLY A 157 -2.96 -19.54 -26.49
CA GLY A 157 -4.03 -19.27 -27.44
C GLY A 157 -4.69 -17.90 -27.33
N TYR A 158 -4.12 -16.98 -26.53
CA TYR A 158 -4.59 -15.58 -26.49
C TYR A 158 -4.11 -14.82 -27.74
N GLU A 159 -5.05 -14.21 -28.45
CA GLU A 159 -4.73 -13.32 -29.59
C GLU A 159 -4.57 -11.87 -29.07
N LEU A 160 -3.33 -11.43 -28.87
CA LEU A 160 -3.00 -10.17 -28.22
C LEU A 160 -2.04 -9.32 -29.06
N PRO A 161 -2.18 -8.00 -29.06
CA PRO A 161 -1.16 -7.10 -29.58
C PRO A 161 0.06 -7.08 -28.63
N LEU A 162 1.26 -6.96 -29.20
CA LEU A 162 2.50 -6.87 -28.41
C LEU A 162 2.64 -5.50 -27.69
N GLU A 163 2.08 -4.48 -28.27
CA GLU A 163 2.29 -3.07 -27.88
C GLU A 163 2.00 -2.78 -26.39
N PRO A 164 0.89 -3.22 -25.79
CA PRO A 164 0.66 -3.03 -24.35
C PRO A 164 1.71 -3.70 -23.46
N PHE A 165 2.29 -4.80 -23.92
CA PHE A 165 3.34 -5.50 -23.18
C PHE A 165 4.70 -4.79 -23.22
N MET A 166 4.92 -3.90 -24.16
CA MET A 166 6.16 -3.13 -24.32
C MET A 166 6.05 -1.72 -23.78
N ASN A 167 4.96 -1.37 -23.09
CA ASN A 167 4.80 -0.12 -22.38
C ASN A 167 5.12 -0.33 -20.88
N SER A 168 6.10 0.38 -20.33
CA SER A 168 6.50 0.30 -18.93
C SER A 168 5.56 1.04 -17.97
N GLU A 169 4.73 1.95 -18.49
CA GLU A 169 3.80 2.73 -17.71
C GLU A 169 2.54 1.93 -17.31
N TYR A 170 1.91 2.35 -16.22
CA TYR A 170 0.64 1.77 -15.79
C TYR A 170 -0.48 2.09 -16.79
N SER A 171 -1.25 1.07 -17.12
CA SER A 171 -2.47 1.19 -17.90
C SER A 171 -3.59 0.40 -17.24
N SER A 172 -4.68 1.11 -16.88
CA SER A 172 -5.86 0.46 -16.32
C SER A 172 -6.50 -0.56 -17.24
N GLU A 173 -6.36 -0.39 -18.56
CA GLU A 173 -6.86 -1.34 -19.57
C GLU A 173 -6.03 -2.64 -19.52
N PHE A 174 -4.69 -2.49 -19.44
CA PHE A 174 -3.80 -3.62 -19.37
C PHE A 174 -3.92 -4.37 -18.03
N ASP A 175 -4.03 -3.65 -16.93
CA ASP A 175 -4.26 -4.24 -15.61
C ASP A 175 -5.61 -4.99 -15.56
N ASN A 176 -6.68 -4.39 -16.04
CA ASN A 176 -7.97 -5.07 -16.14
C ASN A 176 -7.92 -6.31 -17.03
N PHE A 177 -7.17 -6.28 -18.12
CA PHE A 177 -6.95 -7.45 -18.96
C PHE A 177 -6.25 -8.56 -18.17
N LEU A 178 -5.16 -8.27 -17.50
CA LEU A 178 -4.42 -9.25 -16.69
C LEU A 178 -5.28 -9.80 -15.55
N TYR A 179 -6.03 -8.93 -14.86
CA TYR A 179 -6.85 -9.31 -13.70
C TYR A 179 -8.13 -10.05 -14.08
N LYS A 180 -8.91 -9.50 -15.05
CA LYS A 180 -10.27 -10.00 -15.35
C LYS A 180 -10.32 -11.04 -16.45
N GLU A 181 -9.48 -10.91 -17.49
CA GLU A 181 -9.53 -11.81 -18.63
C GLU A 181 -8.61 -13.02 -18.46
N ILE A 182 -7.39 -12.81 -17.93
CA ILE A 182 -6.48 -13.93 -17.63
C ILE A 182 -6.77 -14.48 -16.23
N GLY A 183 -6.92 -13.59 -15.24
CA GLY A 183 -7.09 -13.88 -13.83
C GLY A 183 -5.76 -14.15 -13.10
N TYR A 184 -5.59 -13.58 -11.94
CA TYR A 184 -4.35 -13.72 -11.16
C TYR A 184 -3.98 -15.17 -10.79
N PRO A 185 -4.92 -16.09 -10.49
CA PRO A 185 -4.55 -17.50 -10.28
C PRO A 185 -3.88 -18.14 -11.50
N SER A 186 -4.37 -17.86 -12.71
CA SER A 186 -3.76 -18.34 -13.96
C SER A 186 -2.42 -17.67 -14.21
N LEU A 187 -2.35 -16.35 -14.01
CA LEU A 187 -1.10 -15.59 -14.13
C LEU A 187 -0.03 -16.08 -13.17
N THR A 188 -0.37 -16.36 -11.90
CA THR A 188 0.57 -16.91 -10.92
C THR A 188 1.22 -18.18 -11.45
N ALA A 189 0.43 -19.09 -12.02
CA ALA A 189 0.95 -20.32 -12.59
C ALA A 189 1.82 -20.09 -13.84
N LEU A 190 1.38 -19.19 -14.73
CA LEU A 190 2.06 -18.89 -16.00
C LEU A 190 3.34 -18.05 -15.81
N THR A 191 3.39 -17.22 -14.76
CA THR A 191 4.50 -16.30 -14.50
C THR A 191 5.46 -16.81 -13.41
N MET A 192 5.29 -18.03 -12.95
CA MET A 192 6.17 -18.64 -11.93
C MET A 192 7.64 -18.55 -12.33
N GLY A 193 8.45 -17.88 -11.49
CA GLY A 193 9.86 -17.62 -11.77
C GLY A 193 10.13 -16.55 -12.83
N LEU A 194 9.08 -15.83 -13.29
CA LEU A 194 9.20 -14.68 -14.18
C LEU A 194 9.01 -13.37 -13.43
N PHE A 195 7.97 -13.27 -12.59
CA PHE A 195 7.69 -12.17 -11.69
C PHE A 195 7.55 -12.70 -10.27
N LEU A 196 7.66 -11.81 -9.26
CA LEU A 196 7.41 -12.18 -7.85
C LEU A 196 5.91 -12.37 -7.61
N SER A 197 5.10 -11.49 -8.19
CA SER A 197 3.64 -11.58 -8.18
C SER A 197 3.06 -11.26 -9.57
N PRO A 198 1.82 -11.62 -9.87
CA PRO A 198 1.14 -11.20 -11.09
C PRO A 198 1.02 -9.69 -11.22
N TYR A 199 0.83 -9.00 -10.10
CA TYR A 199 0.68 -7.54 -10.04
C TYR A 199 1.97 -6.82 -10.45
N ALA A 200 3.14 -7.39 -10.13
CA ALA A 200 4.42 -6.88 -10.59
C ALA A 200 4.56 -6.78 -12.13
N ALA A 201 3.69 -7.44 -12.88
CA ALA A 201 3.67 -7.35 -14.35
C ALA A 201 2.89 -6.13 -14.87
N THR A 202 2.18 -5.36 -14.06
CA THR A 202 1.27 -4.30 -14.52
C THR A 202 2.00 -3.03 -14.95
N SER A 203 3.06 -2.64 -14.25
CA SER A 203 3.91 -1.50 -14.60
C SER A 203 5.33 -1.65 -14.06
N LEU A 204 6.25 -0.83 -14.54
CA LEU A 204 7.63 -0.77 -14.04
C LEU A 204 7.66 -0.34 -12.57
N ARG A 205 6.77 0.57 -12.20
CA ARG A 205 6.59 1.07 -10.83
C ARG A 205 6.16 -0.06 -9.89
N GLU A 206 5.16 -0.85 -10.28
CA GLU A 206 4.72 -2.01 -9.50
C GLU A 206 5.76 -3.14 -9.46
N TYR A 207 6.56 -3.28 -10.52
CA TYR A 207 7.67 -4.19 -10.55
C TYR A 207 8.75 -3.84 -9.52
N PHE A 208 9.05 -2.54 -9.37
CA PHE A 208 9.97 -2.06 -8.35
C PHE A 208 9.39 -2.26 -6.95
N ALA A 209 8.14 -1.85 -6.70
CA ALA A 209 7.49 -1.94 -5.40
C ALA A 209 7.37 -3.39 -4.91
N ASN A 210 6.94 -4.32 -5.77
CA ASN A 210 6.91 -5.75 -5.45
C ASN A 210 8.30 -6.33 -5.18
N GLY A 211 9.31 -5.88 -5.91
CA GLY A 211 10.69 -6.31 -5.67
C GLY A 211 11.22 -5.83 -4.33
N PHE A 212 10.92 -4.58 -3.97
CA PHE A 212 11.29 -3.99 -2.69
C PHE A 212 10.57 -4.69 -1.52
N GLU A 213 9.27 -4.90 -1.64
CA GLU A 213 8.48 -5.67 -0.69
C GLU A 213 9.12 -7.06 -0.48
N GLY A 214 9.31 -7.85 -1.55
CA GLY A 214 9.88 -9.18 -1.46
C GLY A 214 11.35 -9.22 -1.00
N TYR A 215 12.11 -8.13 -1.12
CA TYR A 215 13.45 -8.03 -0.55
C TYR A 215 13.43 -8.03 0.98
N TYR A 216 12.42 -7.43 1.59
CA TYR A 216 12.30 -7.27 3.03
C TYR A 216 11.38 -8.30 3.71
N THR A 217 10.40 -8.85 2.98
CA THR A 217 9.41 -9.79 3.55
C THR A 217 9.70 -11.26 3.23
N ASP A 218 10.46 -11.52 2.15
CA ASP A 218 10.78 -12.88 1.68
C ASP A 218 12.29 -13.19 1.77
N ASP A 219 12.71 -14.28 1.09
CA ASP A 219 14.12 -14.58 0.91
C ASP A 219 14.71 -13.75 -0.26
N PRO A 220 15.60 -12.77 0.02
CA PRO A 220 16.19 -11.93 -1.03
C PRO A 220 16.92 -12.70 -2.13
N ARG A 221 17.35 -13.93 -1.84
CA ARG A 221 18.00 -14.80 -2.84
C ARG A 221 17.02 -15.22 -3.94
N TYR A 222 15.72 -15.32 -3.63
CA TYR A 222 14.72 -15.59 -4.63
C TYR A 222 14.55 -14.39 -5.58
N LEU A 223 14.48 -13.18 -5.03
CA LEU A 223 14.48 -11.94 -5.83
C LEU A 223 15.74 -11.86 -6.72
N GLN A 224 16.93 -12.13 -6.15
CA GLN A 224 18.18 -12.12 -6.90
C GLN A 224 18.16 -13.10 -8.10
N LYS A 225 17.54 -14.25 -7.91
CA LYS A 225 17.42 -15.27 -8.97
C LYS A 225 16.43 -14.88 -10.05
N VAL A 226 15.27 -14.35 -9.64
CA VAL A 226 14.16 -14.00 -10.55
C VAL A 226 14.42 -12.67 -11.24
N SER A 227 14.92 -11.66 -10.52
CA SER A 227 15.03 -10.27 -10.96
C SER A 227 16.38 -9.66 -10.57
N PRO A 228 17.49 -10.11 -11.17
CA PRO A 228 18.85 -9.74 -10.74
C PRO A 228 19.17 -8.25 -10.86
N GLN A 229 18.64 -7.53 -11.86
CA GLN A 229 18.89 -6.09 -11.99
C GLN A 229 18.12 -5.31 -10.93
N LEU A 230 16.87 -5.69 -10.69
CA LEU A 230 16.05 -5.14 -9.63
C LEU A 230 16.68 -5.38 -8.26
N PHE A 231 17.14 -6.61 -7.97
CA PHE A 231 17.84 -6.94 -6.73
C PHE A 231 19.06 -6.03 -6.50
N ILE A 232 19.92 -5.83 -7.51
CA ILE A 232 21.11 -4.98 -7.39
C ILE A 232 20.73 -3.56 -7.02
N LYS A 233 19.67 -3.00 -7.61
CA LYS A 233 19.22 -1.64 -7.32
C LYS A 233 18.69 -1.52 -5.89
N ILE A 234 17.86 -2.45 -5.47
CA ILE A 234 17.28 -2.46 -4.11
C ILE A 234 18.39 -2.66 -3.07
N ASP A 235 19.32 -3.60 -3.29
CA ASP A 235 20.45 -3.85 -2.38
C ASP A 235 21.37 -2.61 -2.24
N ASN A 236 21.56 -1.85 -3.31
CA ASN A 236 22.30 -0.59 -3.25
C ASN A 236 21.56 0.48 -2.42
N ILE A 237 20.25 0.62 -2.61
CA ILE A 237 19.42 1.57 -1.85
C ILE A 237 19.35 1.16 -0.37
N ALA A 238 19.22 -0.12 -0.08
CA ALA A 238 19.15 -0.65 1.29
C ALA A 238 20.43 -0.38 2.12
N ARG A 239 21.54 -0.03 1.48
CA ARG A 239 22.85 0.24 2.11
C ARG A 239 23.17 1.73 2.27
N ILE A 240 22.25 2.62 1.84
CA ILE A 240 22.38 4.06 2.05
C ILE A 240 22.09 4.40 3.52
#